data_badb11619135fee90c504e0b725f1924
#
_entry.id   badb11619135fee90c504e0b725f1924
#
_cell.length_a   1.000
_cell.length_b   1.000
_cell.length_c   1.000
_cell.angle_alpha   90.00
_cell.angle_beta   90.00
_cell.angle_gamma   90.00
#
_symmetry.space_group_name_H-M   'P 1'
#
loop_
_entity.id
_entity.type
_entity.pdbx_description
1 polymer ?
#
loop_
_entity_poly.entity_id
_entity_poly.type
_entity_poly.pdbx_seq_one_letter_code
_entity_poly.pdbx_strand_id
1 'polypeptide(L)'
;LSLVVPLALGVILAGCTSEPVMQDGIRVNDPFESGNRRIHAFNKGFDQRVVAPVARRVSAGGNEAGEPGAMDLVINAGANLSLPGKVVNSLLQGRPEPAIRNFFRFAVNTTLGMGGLLDPAGTDFGLPEVDTDFGETLAVWGVPEGAYLELPVLGPSTQRDAAGKVVDLLIDPVYHLLHRDAAWAAFGLRAASKAGDRARFGDTVDSVLQDSADSYAQLRLIYLMHRRHELNQGGTEIDPYADAAADDVIDPYDP
;
A
#
# COMPACT_ATOMS: atom_id res chain seq x y z
N LEU A 1 -9.97 -24.17 -0.53
CA LEU A 1 -9.51 -23.29 -1.64
C LEU A 1 -10.54 -23.18 -2.77
N SER A 2 -11.33 -24.23 -3.05
CA SER A 2 -12.24 -24.29 -4.22
C SER A 2 -13.49 -23.40 -4.14
N LEU A 3 -13.85 -22.86 -2.98
CA LEU A 3 -15.04 -22.01 -2.79
C LEU A 3 -14.71 -20.51 -2.63
N VAL A 4 -13.47 -20.18 -2.28
CA VAL A 4 -13.04 -18.77 -2.06
C VAL A 4 -12.83 -18.04 -3.39
N VAL A 5 -12.30 -18.73 -4.39
CA VAL A 5 -12.04 -18.17 -5.72
C VAL A 5 -13.31 -17.73 -6.45
N PRO A 6 -14.39 -18.56 -6.51
CA PRO A 6 -15.63 -18.12 -7.16
C PRO A 6 -16.38 -17.03 -6.37
N LEU A 7 -16.24 -16.98 -5.05
CA LEU A 7 -16.84 -15.92 -4.25
C LEU A 7 -16.13 -14.57 -4.48
N ALA A 8 -14.80 -14.58 -4.60
CA ALA A 8 -14.01 -13.38 -4.94
C ALA A 8 -14.34 -12.88 -6.36
N LEU A 9 -14.51 -13.79 -7.34
CA LEU A 9 -14.90 -13.43 -8.71
C LEU A 9 -16.33 -12.85 -8.77
N GLY A 10 -17.26 -13.36 -7.95
CA GLY A 10 -18.63 -12.87 -7.89
C GLY A 10 -18.77 -11.43 -7.38
N VAL A 11 -17.92 -11.01 -6.47
CA VAL A 11 -17.90 -9.62 -5.95
C VAL A 11 -17.36 -8.62 -6.99
N ILE A 12 -16.49 -9.06 -7.89
CA ILE A 12 -15.92 -8.21 -8.95
C ILE A 12 -16.98 -7.86 -10.00
N LEU A 13 -17.98 -8.72 -10.24
CA LEU A 13 -18.99 -8.54 -11.29
C LEU A 13 -20.22 -7.74 -10.83
N ALA A 14 -20.43 -7.54 -9.54
CA ALA A 14 -21.64 -6.89 -8.99
C ALA A 14 -21.58 -5.35 -8.95
N GLY A 15 -20.48 -4.72 -9.33
CA GLY A 15 -20.21 -3.29 -9.10
C GLY A 15 -20.71 -2.30 -10.18
N CYS A 16 -21.60 -2.68 -11.08
CA CYS A 16 -21.88 -1.90 -12.30
C CYS A 16 -23.04 -0.91 -12.24
N THR A 17 -23.61 -0.53 -11.08
CA THR A 17 -24.91 0.17 -11.10
C THR A 17 -25.04 1.46 -10.29
N SER A 18 -24.01 1.99 -9.64
CA SER A 18 -24.10 3.30 -8.99
C SER A 18 -23.32 4.36 -9.75
N GLU A 19 -23.97 5.51 -10.03
CA GLU A 19 -23.24 6.64 -10.55
C GLU A 19 -22.25 7.17 -9.52
N PRO A 20 -21.00 7.45 -9.94
CA PRO A 20 -20.01 8.01 -9.03
C PRO A 20 -20.44 9.41 -8.57
N VAL A 21 -20.26 9.68 -7.28
CA VAL A 21 -20.53 10.98 -6.68
C VAL A 21 -19.24 11.79 -6.66
N MET A 22 -19.36 13.10 -6.92
CA MET A 22 -18.23 14.02 -6.72
C MET A 22 -18.20 14.47 -5.27
N GLN A 23 -17.09 14.24 -4.58
CA GLN A 23 -16.83 14.70 -3.22
C GLN A 23 -15.50 15.43 -3.21
N ASP A 24 -15.51 16.70 -2.82
CA ASP A 24 -14.33 17.59 -2.80
C ASP A 24 -13.52 17.57 -4.10
N GLY A 25 -14.22 17.60 -5.26
CA GLY A 25 -13.61 17.54 -6.58
C GLY A 25 -13.13 16.14 -7.01
N ILE A 26 -13.29 15.11 -6.16
CA ILE A 26 -12.84 13.76 -6.42
C ILE A 26 -14.03 12.88 -6.77
N ARG A 27 -13.87 12.09 -7.83
CA ARG A 27 -14.86 11.07 -8.21
C ARG A 27 -14.80 9.88 -7.25
N VAL A 28 -15.88 9.65 -6.53
CA VAL A 28 -16.03 8.54 -5.56
C VAL A 28 -17.11 7.57 -6.03
N ASN A 29 -16.76 6.31 -6.20
CA ASN A 29 -17.68 5.22 -6.51
C ASN A 29 -17.75 4.28 -5.29
N ASP A 30 -18.75 4.48 -4.43
CA ASP A 30 -18.92 3.73 -3.18
C ASP A 30 -20.35 3.19 -3.01
N PRO A 31 -20.76 2.21 -3.83
CA PRO A 31 -22.09 1.62 -3.74
C PRO A 31 -22.30 0.79 -2.47
N PHE A 32 -21.23 0.44 -1.78
CA PHE A 32 -21.23 -0.40 -0.57
C PHE A 32 -20.99 0.39 0.71
N GLU A 33 -21.20 1.72 0.71
CA GLU A 33 -20.87 2.62 1.81
C GLU A 33 -21.36 2.11 3.18
N SER A 34 -22.61 1.63 3.27
CA SER A 34 -23.16 1.14 4.55
C SER A 34 -22.43 -0.09 5.09
N GLY A 35 -21.97 -0.98 4.21
CA GLY A 35 -21.14 -2.14 4.54
C GLY A 35 -19.71 -1.72 4.91
N ASN A 36 -19.13 -0.88 4.07
CA ASN A 36 -17.77 -0.36 4.24
C ASN A 36 -17.64 0.40 5.57
N ARG A 37 -18.61 1.22 5.96
CA ARG A 37 -18.61 1.91 7.26
C ARG A 37 -18.62 0.96 8.46
N ARG A 38 -19.27 -0.20 8.36
CA ARG A 38 -19.26 -1.22 9.44
C ARG A 38 -17.87 -1.86 9.55
N ILE A 39 -17.26 -2.18 8.42
CA ILE A 39 -15.90 -2.74 8.37
C ILE A 39 -14.90 -1.70 8.86
N HIS A 40 -15.06 -0.43 8.48
CA HIS A 40 -14.24 0.67 8.98
C HIS A 40 -14.31 0.80 10.50
N ALA A 41 -15.51 0.75 11.09
CA ALA A 41 -15.67 0.78 12.54
C ALA A 41 -14.98 -0.42 13.21
N PHE A 42 -15.03 -1.61 12.60
CA PHE A 42 -14.28 -2.77 13.06
C PHE A 42 -12.76 -2.52 12.96
N ASN A 43 -12.26 -2.04 11.82
CA ASN A 43 -10.85 -1.76 11.59
C ASN A 43 -10.33 -0.71 12.59
N LYS A 44 -11.08 0.36 12.82
CA LYS A 44 -10.76 1.39 13.82
C LYS A 44 -10.66 0.78 15.23
N GLY A 45 -11.62 -0.07 15.60
CA GLY A 45 -11.57 -0.77 16.89
C GLY A 45 -10.42 -1.77 17.00
N PHE A 46 -10.05 -2.42 15.91
CA PHE A 46 -8.91 -3.31 15.84
C PHE A 46 -7.58 -2.53 15.95
N ASP A 47 -7.45 -1.42 15.22
CA ASP A 47 -6.28 -0.53 15.34
C ASP A 47 -6.08 -0.09 16.80
N GLN A 48 -7.11 0.43 17.44
CA GLN A 48 -7.03 0.91 18.82
C GLN A 48 -6.61 -0.15 19.84
N ARG A 49 -7.10 -1.39 19.67
CA ARG A 49 -6.91 -2.46 20.67
C ARG A 49 -5.67 -3.31 20.41
N VAL A 50 -5.23 -3.40 19.14
CA VAL A 50 -4.17 -4.32 18.74
C VAL A 50 -3.03 -3.57 18.08
N VAL A 51 -3.27 -2.85 16.98
CA VAL A 51 -2.20 -2.30 16.14
C VAL A 51 -1.50 -1.13 16.83
N ALA A 52 -2.25 -0.14 17.31
CA ALA A 52 -1.70 1.04 17.97
C ALA A 52 -0.90 0.72 19.25
N PRO A 53 -1.33 -0.18 20.16
CA PRO A 53 -0.50 -0.60 21.29
C PRO A 53 0.80 -1.29 20.88
N VAL A 54 0.75 -2.14 19.84
CA VAL A 54 1.97 -2.78 19.29
C VAL A 54 2.88 -1.71 18.67
N ALA A 55 2.35 -0.84 17.84
CA ALA A 55 3.09 0.24 17.20
C ALA A 55 3.80 1.15 18.22
N ARG A 56 3.13 1.53 19.31
CA ARG A 56 3.74 2.34 20.39
C ARG A 56 4.87 1.61 21.11
N ARG A 57 4.77 0.30 21.31
CA ARG A 57 5.88 -0.49 21.89
C ARG A 57 7.08 -0.57 20.94
N VAL A 58 6.82 -0.65 19.64
CA VAL A 58 7.84 -0.60 18.58
C VAL A 58 8.59 0.73 18.65
N SER A 59 7.86 1.86 18.66
CA SER A 59 8.46 3.19 18.73
C SER A 59 9.26 3.44 20.02
N ALA A 60 8.81 2.88 21.14
CA ALA A 60 9.49 3.03 22.43
C ALA A 60 10.78 2.20 22.56
N GLY A 61 11.00 1.21 21.69
CA GLY A 61 12.18 0.34 21.69
C GLY A 61 13.35 0.82 20.85
N GLY A 62 13.26 2.00 20.22
CA GLY A 62 14.35 2.61 19.46
C GLY A 62 15.48 3.05 20.39
N ASN A 63 16.73 2.70 20.04
CA ASN A 63 17.91 3.12 20.77
C ASN A 63 18.27 4.55 20.38
N GLU A 64 18.58 5.41 21.36
CA GLU A 64 19.07 6.79 21.15
C GLU A 64 20.41 6.85 20.37
N ALA A 65 21.09 5.72 20.21
CA ALA A 65 22.40 5.61 19.55
C ALA A 65 22.36 5.45 18.02
N GLY A 66 21.17 5.48 17.39
CA GLY A 66 21.06 5.29 15.93
C GLY A 66 21.29 3.85 15.46
N GLU A 67 21.44 2.89 16.35
CA GLU A 67 21.49 1.48 16.00
C GLU A 67 20.08 0.90 15.87
N PRO A 68 19.83 0.02 14.89
CA PRO A 68 18.52 -0.60 14.70
C PRO A 68 18.12 -1.41 15.92
N GLY A 69 16.97 -1.11 16.51
CA GLY A 69 16.38 -1.89 17.57
C GLY A 69 15.91 -3.27 17.08
N ALA A 70 15.63 -4.18 18.01
CA ALA A 70 15.15 -5.53 17.65
C ALA A 70 13.91 -5.51 16.74
N MET A 71 13.06 -4.50 16.89
CA MET A 71 11.88 -4.35 16.06
C MET A 71 12.20 -3.82 14.66
N ASP A 72 13.20 -2.94 14.51
CA ASP A 72 13.66 -2.50 13.20
C ASP A 72 14.18 -3.67 12.38
N LEU A 73 14.87 -4.62 13.01
CA LEU A 73 15.31 -5.85 12.36
C LEU A 73 14.12 -6.68 11.83
N VAL A 74 13.04 -6.78 12.61
CA VAL A 74 11.80 -7.48 12.20
C VAL A 74 11.12 -6.74 11.03
N ILE A 75 11.05 -5.43 11.09
CA ILE A 75 10.47 -4.57 10.05
C ILE A 75 11.27 -4.73 8.75
N ASN A 76 12.59 -4.62 8.83
CA ASN A 76 13.48 -4.77 7.68
C ASN A 76 13.36 -6.16 7.05
N ALA A 77 13.31 -7.22 7.86
CA ALA A 77 13.13 -8.58 7.36
C ALA A 77 11.79 -8.74 6.62
N GLY A 78 10.70 -8.18 7.16
CA GLY A 78 9.39 -8.19 6.52
C GLY A 78 9.37 -7.42 5.20
N ALA A 79 9.99 -6.24 5.16
CA ALA A 79 10.15 -5.43 3.96
C ALA A 79 10.99 -6.18 2.91
N ASN A 80 12.13 -6.74 3.30
CA ASN A 80 13.00 -7.51 2.39
C ASN A 80 12.26 -8.72 1.77
N LEU A 81 11.47 -9.44 2.56
CA LEU A 81 10.66 -10.57 2.08
C LEU A 81 9.56 -10.13 1.10
N SER A 82 9.17 -8.86 1.06
CA SER A 82 8.18 -8.33 0.12
C SER A 82 8.78 -8.02 -1.26
N LEU A 83 10.10 -7.79 -1.35
CA LEU A 83 10.78 -7.40 -2.59
C LEU A 83 10.62 -8.37 -3.75
N PRO A 84 10.69 -9.72 -3.58
CA PRO A 84 10.48 -10.63 -4.70
C PRO A 84 9.12 -10.49 -5.39
N GLY A 85 8.04 -10.27 -4.62
CA GLY A 85 6.71 -9.98 -5.18
C GLY A 85 6.69 -8.69 -5.98
N LYS A 86 7.36 -7.63 -5.47
CA LYS A 86 7.49 -6.33 -6.17
C LYS A 86 8.31 -6.45 -7.46
N VAL A 87 9.34 -7.29 -7.48
CA VAL A 87 10.11 -7.61 -8.71
C VAL A 87 9.20 -8.23 -9.76
N VAL A 88 8.40 -9.22 -9.37
CA VAL A 88 7.46 -9.89 -10.29
C VAL A 88 6.44 -8.89 -10.85
N ASN A 89 5.82 -8.07 -9.99
CA ASN A 89 4.85 -7.06 -10.42
C ASN A 89 5.49 -6.04 -11.37
N SER A 90 6.69 -5.53 -11.07
CA SER A 90 7.40 -4.61 -11.94
C SER A 90 7.67 -5.20 -13.33
N LEU A 91 8.03 -6.49 -13.40
CA LEU A 91 8.23 -7.20 -14.68
C LEU A 91 6.91 -7.35 -15.45
N LEU A 92 5.81 -7.70 -14.77
CA LEU A 92 4.48 -7.84 -15.37
C LEU A 92 3.93 -6.50 -15.89
N GLN A 93 4.38 -5.38 -15.30
CA GLN A 93 4.08 -4.02 -15.75
C GLN A 93 4.96 -3.55 -16.90
N GLY A 94 5.96 -4.33 -17.30
CA GLY A 94 6.94 -3.93 -18.32
C GLY A 94 7.91 -2.85 -17.83
N ARG A 95 8.13 -2.72 -16.52
CA ARG A 95 9.04 -1.74 -15.90
C ARG A 95 10.32 -2.41 -15.40
N PRO A 96 11.34 -2.54 -16.25
CA PRO A 96 12.58 -3.25 -15.88
C PRO A 96 13.41 -2.50 -14.83
N GLU A 97 13.39 -1.17 -14.80
CA GLU A 97 14.19 -0.38 -13.87
C GLU A 97 13.77 -0.60 -12.42
N PRO A 98 12.47 -0.44 -12.00
CA PRO A 98 12.01 -0.83 -10.67
C PRO A 98 12.27 -2.30 -10.33
N ALA A 99 12.10 -3.21 -11.30
CA ALA A 99 12.37 -4.63 -11.10
C ALA A 99 13.85 -4.88 -10.73
N ILE A 100 14.78 -4.28 -11.49
CA ILE A 100 16.22 -4.40 -11.24
C ILE A 100 16.59 -3.77 -9.91
N ARG A 101 16.05 -2.60 -9.58
CA ARG A 101 16.31 -1.89 -8.31
C ARG A 101 15.87 -2.74 -7.11
N ASN A 102 14.64 -3.24 -7.11
CA ASN A 102 14.12 -4.09 -6.04
C ASN A 102 14.86 -5.43 -5.95
N PHE A 103 15.28 -6.00 -7.10
CA PHE A 103 16.10 -7.20 -7.12
C PHE A 103 17.46 -6.99 -6.44
N PHE A 104 18.16 -5.89 -6.77
CA PHE A 104 19.44 -5.57 -6.13
C PHE A 104 19.26 -5.26 -4.63
N ARG A 105 18.19 -4.56 -4.24
CA ARG A 105 17.89 -4.40 -2.81
C ARG A 105 17.75 -5.74 -2.12
N PHE A 106 16.94 -6.65 -2.69
CA PHE A 106 16.76 -7.99 -2.13
C PHE A 106 18.09 -8.75 -2.01
N ALA A 107 18.91 -8.73 -3.06
CA ALA A 107 20.20 -9.40 -3.07
C ALA A 107 21.18 -8.82 -2.02
N VAL A 108 21.31 -7.50 -1.95
CA VAL A 108 22.20 -6.82 -0.99
C VAL A 108 21.70 -7.04 0.43
N ASN A 109 20.44 -6.84 0.72
CA ASN A 109 19.89 -7.00 2.06
C ASN A 109 19.91 -8.45 2.53
N THR A 110 19.72 -9.41 1.62
CA THR A 110 19.80 -10.82 1.97
C THR A 110 21.24 -11.27 2.24
N THR A 111 22.23 -10.78 1.48
CA THR A 111 23.63 -11.20 1.60
C THR A 111 24.41 -10.39 2.64
N LEU A 112 24.39 -9.06 2.52
CA LEU A 112 25.12 -8.15 3.42
C LEU A 112 24.30 -7.75 4.64
N GLY A 113 22.96 -7.75 4.52
CA GLY A 113 22.02 -7.38 5.59
C GLY A 113 21.57 -8.54 6.47
N MET A 114 22.34 -9.63 6.57
CA MET A 114 22.04 -10.77 7.44
C MET A 114 20.66 -11.40 7.18
N GLY A 115 20.33 -11.67 5.92
CA GLY A 115 19.03 -12.24 5.54
C GLY A 115 17.90 -11.21 5.50
N GLY A 116 18.22 -9.91 5.41
CA GLY A 116 17.27 -8.82 5.37
C GLY A 116 16.94 -8.21 6.74
N LEU A 117 17.63 -8.60 7.80
CA LEU A 117 17.50 -7.96 9.12
C LEU A 117 18.00 -6.53 9.12
N LEU A 118 19.01 -6.23 8.31
CA LEU A 118 19.55 -4.90 8.09
C LEU A 118 19.17 -4.43 6.67
N ASP A 119 19.21 -3.09 6.45
CA ASP A 119 18.93 -2.46 5.13
C ASP A 119 20.15 -1.73 4.56
N PRO A 120 21.30 -2.40 4.33
CA PRO A 120 22.45 -1.77 3.70
C PRO A 120 22.15 -1.25 2.29
N ALA A 121 21.19 -1.84 1.57
CA ALA A 121 20.77 -1.35 0.26
C ALA A 121 20.23 0.07 0.34
N GLY A 122 19.43 0.39 1.34
CA GLY A 122 18.90 1.74 1.55
C GLY A 122 19.92 2.68 2.19
N THR A 123 20.59 2.25 3.27
CA THR A 123 21.45 3.10 4.09
C THR A 123 22.81 3.38 3.44
N ASP A 124 23.46 2.36 2.89
CA ASP A 124 24.84 2.45 2.43
C ASP A 124 24.94 2.62 0.90
N PHE A 125 24.03 2.02 0.15
CA PHE A 125 24.05 2.06 -1.32
C PHE A 125 23.04 3.07 -1.91
N GLY A 126 22.20 3.70 -1.11
CA GLY A 126 21.24 4.71 -1.58
C GLY A 126 20.23 4.16 -2.60
N LEU A 127 19.87 2.88 -2.50
CA LEU A 127 18.89 2.23 -3.35
C LEU A 127 17.50 2.32 -2.71
N PRO A 128 16.64 3.28 -3.05
CA PRO A 128 15.29 3.36 -2.50
C PRO A 128 14.45 2.17 -2.97
N GLU A 129 13.55 1.72 -2.12
CA GLU A 129 12.54 0.73 -2.49
C GLU A 129 11.52 1.36 -3.45
N VAL A 130 11.12 0.63 -4.48
CA VAL A 130 10.01 1.00 -5.35
C VAL A 130 8.82 0.15 -4.98
N ASP A 131 7.81 0.76 -4.40
CA ASP A 131 6.58 0.07 -4.01
C ASP A 131 5.74 -0.23 -5.24
N THR A 132 5.16 -1.42 -5.30
CA THR A 132 4.24 -1.85 -6.34
C THR A 132 3.51 -3.12 -5.92
N ASP A 133 2.34 -3.36 -6.52
CA ASP A 133 1.49 -4.51 -6.26
C ASP A 133 0.75 -4.97 -7.54
N PHE A 134 0.00 -6.06 -7.43
CA PHE A 134 -0.77 -6.57 -8.58
C PHE A 134 -1.99 -5.70 -8.91
N GLY A 135 -2.50 -4.90 -7.99
CA GLY A 135 -3.54 -3.89 -8.26
C GLY A 135 -3.04 -2.82 -9.22
N GLU A 136 -1.77 -2.38 -9.07
CA GLU A 136 -1.09 -1.51 -10.02
C GLU A 136 -0.86 -2.23 -11.36
N THR A 137 -0.44 -3.48 -11.34
CA THR A 137 -0.28 -4.31 -12.54
C THR A 137 -1.59 -4.37 -13.33
N LEU A 138 -2.72 -4.61 -12.66
CA LEU A 138 -4.04 -4.58 -13.27
C LEU A 138 -4.39 -3.20 -13.85
N ALA A 139 -4.00 -2.11 -13.17
CA ALA A 139 -4.19 -0.76 -13.69
C ALA A 139 -3.40 -0.51 -14.97
N VAL A 140 -2.13 -0.91 -15.02
CA VAL A 140 -1.29 -0.85 -16.23
C VAL A 140 -1.89 -1.67 -17.37
N TRP A 141 -2.54 -2.78 -17.07
CA TRP A 141 -3.26 -3.59 -18.07
C TRP A 141 -4.64 -3.01 -18.45
N GLY A 142 -5.01 -1.83 -17.93
CA GLY A 142 -6.25 -1.13 -18.27
C GLY A 142 -7.48 -1.58 -17.49
N VAL A 143 -7.31 -2.34 -16.41
CA VAL A 143 -8.45 -2.71 -15.54
C VAL A 143 -8.91 -1.48 -14.74
N PRO A 144 -10.18 -1.09 -14.82
CA PRO A 144 -10.69 0.08 -14.11
C PRO A 144 -10.65 -0.13 -12.59
N GLU A 145 -10.61 0.97 -11.85
CA GLU A 145 -10.56 1.01 -10.38
C GLU A 145 -11.72 0.24 -9.72
N GLY A 146 -12.92 0.36 -10.30
CA GLY A 146 -14.13 -0.25 -9.76
C GLY A 146 -14.69 0.50 -8.54
N ALA A 147 -15.48 -0.20 -7.72
CA ALA A 147 -16.05 0.36 -6.51
C ALA A 147 -15.04 0.39 -5.36
N TYR A 148 -15.19 1.37 -4.48
CA TYR A 148 -14.46 1.42 -3.21
C TYR A 148 -14.90 0.28 -2.29
N LEU A 149 -13.95 -0.31 -1.62
CA LEU A 149 -14.12 -1.38 -0.63
C LEU A 149 -13.30 -1.09 0.63
N GLU A 150 -13.89 -1.32 1.76
CA GLU A 150 -13.16 -1.39 3.01
C GLU A 150 -12.93 -2.86 3.37
N LEU A 151 -11.67 -3.29 3.46
CA LEU A 151 -11.34 -4.69 3.74
C LEU A 151 -11.09 -4.88 5.25
N PRO A 152 -11.61 -5.96 5.87
CA PRO A 152 -11.32 -6.25 7.26
C PRO A 152 -9.81 -6.38 7.50
N VAL A 153 -9.29 -5.67 8.49
CA VAL A 153 -7.87 -5.60 8.88
C VAL A 153 -6.97 -4.93 7.84
N LEU A 154 -7.25 -5.08 6.55
CA LEU A 154 -6.42 -4.54 5.46
C LEU A 154 -6.75 -3.07 5.11
N GLY A 155 -7.90 -2.55 5.59
CA GLY A 155 -8.31 -1.17 5.41
C GLY A 155 -8.81 -0.82 4.00
N PRO A 156 -8.64 0.43 3.58
CA PRO A 156 -9.12 0.95 2.30
C PRO A 156 -8.60 0.18 1.09
N SER A 157 -9.46 0.02 0.10
CA SER A 157 -9.15 -0.67 -1.16
C SER A 157 -10.14 -0.27 -2.25
N THR A 158 -9.90 -0.74 -3.47
CA THR A 158 -10.88 -0.77 -4.55
C THR A 158 -11.12 -2.20 -4.99
N GLN A 159 -12.13 -2.44 -5.83
CA GLN A 159 -12.35 -3.79 -6.38
C GLN A 159 -11.11 -4.31 -7.11
N ARG A 160 -10.46 -3.47 -7.93
CA ARG A 160 -9.22 -3.82 -8.62
C ARG A 160 -8.10 -4.16 -7.64
N ASP A 161 -7.86 -3.30 -6.65
CA ASP A 161 -6.75 -3.47 -5.71
C ASP A 161 -7.01 -4.64 -4.74
N ALA A 162 -8.27 -4.88 -4.37
CA ALA A 162 -8.65 -6.06 -3.60
C ALA A 162 -8.40 -7.37 -4.37
N ALA A 163 -8.74 -7.40 -5.67
CA ALA A 163 -8.40 -8.52 -6.54
C ALA A 163 -6.89 -8.68 -6.68
N GLY A 164 -6.16 -7.57 -6.82
CA GLY A 164 -4.70 -7.54 -6.85
C GLY A 164 -4.07 -8.19 -5.62
N LYS A 165 -4.53 -7.82 -4.41
CA LYS A 165 -4.04 -8.42 -3.16
C LYS A 165 -4.22 -9.95 -3.10
N VAL A 166 -5.32 -10.46 -3.66
CA VAL A 166 -5.55 -11.91 -3.75
C VAL A 166 -4.56 -12.56 -4.71
N VAL A 167 -4.31 -11.94 -5.86
CA VAL A 167 -3.35 -12.45 -6.84
C VAL A 167 -1.93 -12.37 -6.31
N ASP A 168 -1.54 -11.27 -5.65
CA ASP A 168 -0.23 -11.14 -5.00
C ASP A 168 0.05 -12.32 -4.06
N LEU A 169 -0.94 -12.70 -3.24
CA LEU A 169 -0.80 -13.85 -2.36
C LEU A 169 -0.58 -15.16 -3.11
N LEU A 170 -1.13 -15.29 -4.33
CA LEU A 170 -1.04 -16.50 -5.13
C LEU A 170 0.25 -16.59 -5.96
N ILE A 171 0.77 -15.45 -6.44
CA ILE A 171 1.95 -15.42 -7.32
C ILE A 171 3.26 -15.11 -6.60
N ASP A 172 3.18 -14.75 -5.31
CA ASP A 172 4.36 -14.35 -4.54
C ASP A 172 5.40 -15.49 -4.46
N PRO A 173 6.62 -15.29 -4.97
CA PRO A 173 7.64 -16.33 -5.00
C PRO A 173 8.02 -16.87 -3.62
N VAL A 174 7.95 -16.03 -2.60
CA VAL A 174 8.33 -16.41 -1.23
C VAL A 174 7.45 -17.53 -0.69
N TYR A 175 6.13 -17.47 -0.94
CA TYR A 175 5.22 -18.52 -0.47
C TYR A 175 5.38 -19.85 -1.22
N HIS A 176 5.91 -19.82 -2.45
CA HIS A 176 6.15 -21.03 -3.25
C HIS A 176 7.52 -21.66 -2.97
N LEU A 177 8.51 -20.86 -2.59
CA LEU A 177 9.88 -21.31 -2.33
C LEU A 177 10.10 -21.76 -0.88
N LEU A 178 9.33 -21.22 0.06
CA LEU A 178 9.48 -21.53 1.48
C LEU A 178 8.66 -22.74 1.88
N HIS A 179 9.19 -23.48 2.85
CA HIS A 179 8.42 -24.53 3.54
C HIS A 179 7.23 -23.89 4.28
N ARG A 180 6.15 -24.63 4.49
CA ARG A 180 4.89 -24.13 5.04
C ARG A 180 5.07 -23.29 6.32
N ASP A 181 5.90 -23.75 7.27
CA ASP A 181 6.11 -23.06 8.54
C ASP A 181 6.88 -21.73 8.33
N ALA A 182 7.89 -21.75 7.45
CA ALA A 182 8.63 -20.55 7.06
C ALA A 182 7.76 -19.55 6.29
N ALA A 183 6.81 -20.01 5.49
CA ALA A 183 5.85 -19.17 4.79
C ALA A 183 4.92 -18.43 5.78
N TRP A 184 4.47 -19.08 6.84
CA TRP A 184 3.72 -18.42 7.92
C TRP A 184 4.57 -17.43 8.71
N ALA A 185 5.83 -17.74 8.96
CA ALA A 185 6.76 -16.79 9.59
C ALA A 185 6.98 -15.57 8.69
N ALA A 186 7.16 -15.75 7.38
CA ALA A 186 7.30 -14.68 6.41
C ALA A 186 6.04 -13.78 6.37
N PHE A 187 4.86 -14.38 6.42
CA PHE A 187 3.61 -13.63 6.52
C PHE A 187 3.56 -12.79 7.80
N GLY A 188 3.93 -13.36 8.94
CA GLY A 188 4.01 -12.65 10.23
C GLY A 188 5.00 -11.48 10.20
N LEU A 189 6.19 -11.67 9.60
CA LEU A 189 7.20 -10.62 9.44
C LEU A 189 6.70 -9.47 8.56
N ARG A 190 6.02 -9.76 7.45
CA ARG A 190 5.41 -8.74 6.59
C ARG A 190 4.29 -7.97 7.30
N ALA A 191 3.46 -8.66 8.09
CA ALA A 191 2.45 -8.01 8.91
C ALA A 191 3.08 -7.10 9.98
N ALA A 192 4.18 -7.53 10.60
CA ALA A 192 4.94 -6.73 11.56
C ALA A 192 5.60 -5.50 10.89
N SER A 193 6.11 -5.64 9.66
CA SER A 193 6.63 -4.51 8.89
C SER A 193 5.55 -3.44 8.67
N LYS A 194 4.34 -3.84 8.29
CA LYS A 194 3.20 -2.91 8.14
C LYS A 194 2.78 -2.25 9.48
N ALA A 195 2.90 -2.95 10.59
CA ALA A 195 2.71 -2.35 11.92
C ALA A 195 3.81 -1.32 12.25
N GLY A 196 5.03 -1.52 11.75
CA GLY A 196 6.12 -0.55 11.83
C GLY A 196 5.82 0.74 11.05
N ASP A 197 5.27 0.63 9.84
CA ASP A 197 4.79 1.79 9.08
C ASP A 197 3.74 2.57 9.87
N ARG A 198 2.79 1.86 10.52
CA ARG A 198 1.81 2.47 11.42
C ARG A 198 2.48 3.22 12.59
N ALA A 199 3.59 2.71 13.10
CA ALA A 199 4.34 3.36 14.17
C ALA A 199 5.01 4.66 13.72
N ARG A 200 5.59 4.66 12.51
CA ARG A 200 6.26 5.84 11.92
C ARG A 200 5.28 6.98 11.65
N PHE A 201 4.07 6.68 11.24
CA PHE A 201 3.02 7.64 10.89
C PHE A 201 1.94 7.77 11.98
N GLY A 202 2.27 7.42 13.24
CA GLY A 202 1.34 7.29 14.34
C GLY A 202 0.41 8.48 14.52
N ASP A 203 0.96 9.68 14.67
CA ASP A 203 0.20 10.90 14.90
C ASP A 203 -0.72 11.25 13.72
N THR A 204 -0.24 11.07 12.49
CA THR A 204 -1.04 11.31 11.28
C THR A 204 -2.22 10.34 11.19
N VAL A 205 -1.97 9.06 11.44
CA VAL A 205 -3.04 8.04 11.43
C VAL A 205 -4.03 8.28 12.57
N ASP A 206 -3.56 8.65 13.76
CA ASP A 206 -4.43 8.97 14.90
C ASP A 206 -5.31 10.20 14.61
N SER A 207 -4.77 11.24 13.98
CA SER A 207 -5.54 12.43 13.61
C SER A 207 -6.65 12.08 12.60
N VAL A 208 -6.39 11.24 11.63
CA VAL A 208 -7.40 10.81 10.65
C VAL A 208 -8.44 9.88 11.28
N LEU A 209 -8.00 8.87 12.03
CA LEU A 209 -8.89 7.84 12.56
C LEU A 209 -9.68 8.31 13.78
N GLN A 210 -9.08 9.12 14.68
CA GLN A 210 -9.64 9.42 15.98
C GLN A 210 -10.23 10.83 16.07
N ASP A 211 -9.56 11.82 15.48
CA ASP A 211 -9.87 13.23 15.68
C ASP A 211 -10.79 13.79 14.57
N SER A 212 -10.99 13.05 13.47
CA SER A 212 -11.85 13.52 12.39
C SER A 212 -13.33 13.29 12.66
N ALA A 213 -14.18 14.22 12.20
CA ALA A 213 -15.64 14.13 12.33
C ALA A 213 -16.24 12.92 11.57
N ASP A 214 -15.68 12.59 10.39
CA ASP A 214 -16.00 11.40 9.60
C ASP A 214 -14.71 10.73 9.12
N SER A 215 -14.14 9.90 9.98
CA SER A 215 -12.89 9.19 9.67
C SER A 215 -13.00 8.25 8.46
N TYR A 216 -14.18 7.71 8.19
CA TYR A 216 -14.42 6.87 7.01
C TYR A 216 -14.30 7.67 5.72
N ALA A 217 -15.04 8.78 5.61
CA ALA A 217 -15.02 9.61 4.40
C ALA A 217 -13.63 10.20 4.15
N GLN A 218 -12.96 10.65 5.20
CA GLN A 218 -11.61 11.20 5.10
C GLN A 218 -10.59 10.14 4.66
N LEU A 219 -10.58 8.95 5.28
CA LEU A 219 -9.66 7.88 4.92
C LEU A 219 -9.89 7.37 3.49
N ARG A 220 -11.17 7.26 3.08
CA ARG A 220 -11.53 6.92 1.70
C ARG A 220 -10.95 7.93 0.69
N LEU A 221 -11.11 9.23 0.94
CA LEU A 221 -10.55 10.26 0.08
C LEU A 221 -9.03 10.20 0.00
N ILE A 222 -8.37 10.15 1.15
CA ILE A 222 -6.90 10.04 1.23
C ILE A 222 -6.41 8.84 0.42
N TYR A 223 -7.04 7.69 0.61
CA TYR A 223 -6.66 6.46 -0.12
C TYR A 223 -6.83 6.63 -1.64
N LEU A 224 -7.99 7.12 -2.10
CA LEU A 224 -8.26 7.27 -3.52
C LEU A 224 -7.32 8.30 -4.18
N MET A 225 -7.05 9.43 -3.51
CA MET A 225 -6.10 10.43 -4.00
C MET A 225 -4.70 9.85 -4.10
N HIS A 226 -4.20 9.25 -3.02
CA HIS A 226 -2.87 8.68 -2.97
C HIS A 226 -2.70 7.58 -4.03
N ARG A 227 -3.66 6.66 -4.12
CA ARG A 227 -3.60 5.55 -5.08
C ARG A 227 -3.62 6.03 -6.54
N ARG A 228 -4.43 7.01 -6.85
CA ARG A 228 -4.46 7.62 -8.20
C ARG A 228 -3.17 8.38 -8.50
N HIS A 229 -2.61 9.06 -7.52
CA HIS A 229 -1.31 9.72 -7.67
C HIS A 229 -0.19 8.69 -7.94
N GLU A 230 -0.11 7.60 -7.17
CA GLU A 230 0.85 6.51 -7.41
C GLU A 230 0.75 5.95 -8.83
N LEU A 231 -0.48 5.69 -9.29
CA LEU A 231 -0.72 5.14 -10.63
C LEU A 231 -0.37 6.13 -11.74
N ASN A 232 -0.50 7.42 -11.51
CA ASN A 232 -0.15 8.46 -12.48
C ASN A 232 1.35 8.70 -12.57
N GLN A 233 2.12 8.46 -11.51
CA GLN A 233 3.60 8.58 -11.54
C GLN A 233 4.26 7.60 -12.50
N GLY A 234 3.59 6.54 -12.89
CA GLY A 234 4.05 5.59 -13.91
C GLY A 234 3.74 5.99 -15.35
N GLY A 235 2.93 7.02 -15.55
CA GLY A 235 2.66 7.69 -16.83
C GLY A 235 3.06 9.14 -16.68
N THR A 236 3.37 9.81 -17.78
CA THR A 236 3.80 11.21 -17.86
C THR A 236 3.18 12.06 -16.74
N GLU A 237 4.04 12.66 -15.94
CA GLU A 237 3.67 13.56 -14.84
C GLU A 237 2.70 14.61 -15.37
N ILE A 238 1.41 14.43 -15.12
CA ILE A 238 0.43 15.50 -15.34
C ILE A 238 0.58 16.40 -14.12
N ASP A 239 1.39 17.44 -14.27
CA ASP A 239 1.43 18.53 -13.31
C ASP A 239 0.01 19.10 -13.21
N PRO A 240 -0.70 18.95 -12.07
CA PRO A 240 -2.05 19.49 -11.92
C PRO A 240 -2.10 21.02 -12.01
N TYR A 241 -0.93 21.67 -12.03
CA TYR A 241 -0.77 23.12 -12.19
C TYR A 241 -0.23 23.52 -13.57
N ALA A 242 0.13 22.55 -14.44
CA ALA A 242 0.66 22.86 -15.77
C ALA A 242 -0.38 23.58 -16.65
N ASP A 243 -1.64 23.17 -16.56
CA ASP A 243 -2.73 23.81 -17.30
C ASP A 243 -3.13 25.17 -16.72
N ALA A 244 -2.90 25.42 -15.43
CA ALA A 244 -3.17 26.72 -14.80
C ALA A 244 -2.09 27.76 -15.14
N ALA A 245 -0.92 27.34 -15.59
CA ALA A 245 0.16 28.24 -15.99
C ALA A 245 0.13 28.62 -17.47
N ALA A 246 -0.66 27.93 -18.29
CA ALA A 246 -0.64 28.12 -19.76
C ALA A 246 -1.67 29.13 -20.29
N ASP A 247 -2.76 29.40 -19.59
CA ASP A 247 -3.88 30.12 -20.19
C ASP A 247 -4.27 31.49 -19.59
N ASP A 248 -3.76 31.93 -18.44
CA ASP A 248 -4.17 33.20 -17.85
C ASP A 248 -3.10 33.91 -16.97
N VAL A 249 -1.86 33.99 -17.42
CA VAL A 249 -1.00 35.07 -16.92
C VAL A 249 -1.25 36.29 -17.82
N ILE A 250 -2.32 37.02 -17.55
CA ILE A 250 -2.40 38.41 -17.99
C ILE A 250 -1.27 39.13 -17.24
N ASP A 251 -0.18 39.39 -17.95
CA ASP A 251 0.88 40.27 -17.45
C ASP A 251 0.29 41.64 -17.22
N PRO A 252 0.12 42.12 -15.98
CA PRO A 252 -0.45 43.45 -15.73
C PRO A 252 0.46 44.58 -16.20
N TYR A 253 1.60 44.30 -16.84
CA TYR A 253 2.57 45.24 -17.38
C TYR A 253 2.74 45.14 -18.90
N ASP A 254 1.94 44.33 -19.59
CA ASP A 254 1.96 44.28 -21.05
C ASP A 254 1.18 45.50 -21.57
N PRO A 255 1.80 46.46 -22.34
CA PRO A 255 1.25 47.74 -22.70
C PRO A 255 0.09 47.69 -23.74
#